data_ed1c388b2b324324a4af9e86d021306b
#
_entry.id   ed1c388b2b324324a4af9e86d021306b
#
_cell.length_a   1.000
_cell.length_b   1.000
_cell.length_c   1.000
_cell.angle_alpha   90.00
_cell.angle_beta   90.00
_cell.angle_gamma   90.00
#
_symmetry.space_group_name_H-M   'P 1'
#
loop_
_entity.id
_entity.type
_entity.pdbx_description
1 polymer ?
#
loop_
_entity_poly.entity_id
_entity_poly.type
_entity_poly.pdbx_seq_one_letter_code
_entity_poly.pdbx_strand_id
1 'polypeptide(L)'
;FGLRYDWISSSDKPNENALFESRYGITNQATFDGVSLLQPRFGFNWSASDNLEVRGGLGLYSGGNPNVYLSNSYSNDGVTNIDAYRNDISIFDNAKVGNGQAIYSPLQTMFDQVAINEPTLGQEPSTNAVDPDFDMPGEWKYNIGATFVTEDDYIFSADLLYTKKQDSATIVNLAVQPSGEVTIDGRPIYEGIAIGTNSSGNPVYRNSRYSDLLLTNAKSDGSATTISFAMKKEYDFGLDVNFGYAFNKAKDYNPMTSSVAFSNFTNIATSDQNDPGVGTSNYEIPHNFTMSLRYSTEFMEGYKTSFSLFGNRKAGRNFSYSFDNFNPGVDLADYRSLMYVPTTDQYGTDVMFASDAVMADFDAFISDAGLEKYRGQIVPRNSGESSWSTRFDFRIDQQLPAFAEGHRANAFFVMKNLGNFLNDDWGIQRRGPFNVASVVDASMNDDGTYLINRVNPSQADESPYVAGSLWEVRVGVKYSF
;
A
#
# COMPACT_ATOMS: atom_id res chain seq x y z
N PHE A 1 -21.37 26.29 -3.81
CA PHE A 1 -21.11 25.87 -2.44
C PHE A 1 -21.87 24.59 -2.16
N GLY A 2 -21.24 23.68 -1.41
CA GLY A 2 -21.87 22.47 -0.91
C GLY A 2 -21.42 22.18 0.52
N LEU A 3 -22.27 21.49 1.26
CA LEU A 3 -22.01 21.03 2.61
C LEU A 3 -22.49 19.59 2.72
N ARG A 4 -21.61 18.68 3.17
CA ARG A 4 -21.96 17.31 3.48
C ARG A 4 -21.59 17.01 4.93
N TYR A 5 -22.44 16.28 5.60
CA TYR A 5 -22.17 15.77 6.93
C TYR A 5 -22.33 14.26 6.93
N ASP A 6 -21.25 13.56 7.22
CA ASP A 6 -21.23 12.11 7.38
C ASP A 6 -21.11 11.80 8.87
N TRP A 7 -21.90 10.84 9.34
CA TRP A 7 -21.79 10.29 10.69
C TRP A 7 -22.02 8.79 10.65
N ILE A 8 -21.43 8.10 11.59
CA ILE A 8 -21.57 6.65 11.76
C ILE A 8 -22.36 6.42 13.03
N SER A 9 -23.31 5.47 12.98
CA SER A 9 -24.03 4.99 14.15
C SER A 9 -23.97 3.46 14.20
N SER A 10 -23.62 2.91 15.35
CA SER A 10 -23.53 1.49 15.60
C SER A 10 -23.96 1.19 17.04
N SER A 11 -24.83 0.20 17.23
CA SER A 11 -25.23 -0.29 18.55
C SER A 11 -24.42 -1.48 19.03
N ASP A 12 -23.79 -2.21 18.08
CA ASP A 12 -23.03 -3.41 18.40
C ASP A 12 -21.61 -3.04 18.86
N LYS A 13 -21.11 -3.81 19.82
CA LYS A 13 -19.76 -3.64 20.38
C LYS A 13 -19.02 -4.98 20.40
N PRO A 14 -17.68 -4.98 20.32
CA PRO A 14 -16.87 -6.16 20.62
C PRO A 14 -17.13 -6.65 22.04
N ASN A 15 -16.83 -7.92 22.32
CA ASN A 15 -16.89 -8.40 23.69
C ASN A 15 -15.85 -7.70 24.55
N GLU A 16 -16.22 -7.38 25.77
CA GLU A 16 -15.36 -6.71 26.73
C GLU A 16 -14.15 -7.58 27.10
N ASN A 17 -12.96 -7.00 27.03
CA ASN A 17 -11.73 -7.57 27.54
C ASN A 17 -11.23 -6.74 28.74
N ALA A 18 -11.63 -7.14 29.95
CA ALA A 18 -11.28 -6.44 31.18
C ALA A 18 -9.76 -6.42 31.45
N LEU A 19 -9.00 -7.42 30.96
CA LEU A 19 -7.55 -7.44 31.09
C LEU A 19 -6.91 -6.37 30.19
N PHE A 20 -7.43 -6.18 28.99
CA PHE A 20 -6.97 -5.13 28.07
C PHE A 20 -7.22 -3.75 28.69
N GLU A 21 -8.42 -3.50 29.20
CA GLU A 21 -8.78 -2.22 29.81
C GLU A 21 -7.93 -1.95 31.07
N SER A 22 -7.75 -2.96 31.94
CA SER A 22 -6.91 -2.79 33.13
C SER A 22 -5.44 -2.52 32.84
N ARG A 23 -4.94 -3.00 31.69
CA ARG A 23 -3.55 -2.86 31.25
C ARG A 23 -3.28 -1.52 30.60
N TYR A 24 -4.15 -1.06 29.73
CA TYR A 24 -3.93 0.11 28.89
C TYR A 24 -4.77 1.32 29.28
N GLY A 25 -5.73 1.18 30.18
CA GLY A 25 -6.61 2.26 30.62
C GLY A 25 -7.65 2.70 29.57
N ILE A 26 -7.80 1.93 28.49
CA ILE A 26 -8.78 2.16 27.42
C ILE A 26 -9.61 0.92 27.18
N THR A 27 -10.89 1.09 26.80
CA THR A 27 -11.76 -0.02 26.49
C THR A 27 -11.50 -0.57 25.09
N ASN A 28 -11.58 -1.91 24.91
CA ASN A 28 -11.58 -2.52 23.60
C ASN A 28 -12.98 -2.48 22.92
N GLN A 29 -14.00 -1.96 23.60
CA GLN A 29 -15.37 -1.87 23.09
C GLN A 29 -15.66 -0.60 22.30
N ALA A 30 -14.66 0.28 22.10
CA ALA A 30 -14.82 1.46 21.25
C ALA A 30 -15.12 1.04 19.80
N THR A 31 -16.00 1.79 19.16
CA THR A 31 -16.44 1.60 17.76
C THR A 31 -16.42 2.96 17.05
N PHE A 32 -16.93 3.02 15.84
CA PHE A 32 -17.11 4.30 15.16
C PHE A 32 -18.46 4.98 15.48
N ASP A 33 -19.18 4.53 16.50
CA ASP A 33 -20.43 5.17 16.89
C ASP A 33 -20.19 6.61 17.32
N GLY A 34 -20.91 7.56 16.68
CA GLY A 34 -20.76 9.00 16.89
C GLY A 34 -19.63 9.67 16.09
N VAL A 35 -18.74 8.91 15.47
CA VAL A 35 -17.68 9.47 14.62
C VAL A 35 -18.29 10.17 13.41
N SER A 36 -17.88 11.42 13.15
CA SER A 36 -18.51 12.25 12.12
C SER A 36 -17.53 13.20 11.44
N LEU A 37 -17.88 13.66 10.25
CA LEU A 37 -17.10 14.64 9.49
C LEU A 37 -18.01 15.63 8.77
N LEU A 38 -17.82 16.93 9.03
CA LEU A 38 -18.46 18.01 8.29
C LEU A 38 -17.55 18.41 7.12
N GLN A 39 -18.09 18.36 5.89
CA GLN A 39 -17.35 18.46 4.64
C GLN A 39 -17.81 19.69 3.82
N PRO A 40 -17.27 20.89 4.08
CA PRO A 40 -17.52 22.06 3.25
C PRO A 40 -16.85 21.91 1.88
N ARG A 41 -17.51 22.41 0.83
CA ARG A 41 -17.03 22.35 -0.55
C ARG A 41 -17.34 23.64 -1.28
N PHE A 42 -16.38 24.10 -2.07
CA PHE A 42 -16.51 25.22 -2.97
C PHE A 42 -15.93 24.86 -4.33
N GLY A 43 -16.59 25.29 -5.40
CA GLY A 43 -16.08 25.13 -6.77
C GLY A 43 -16.57 26.28 -7.64
N PHE A 44 -15.79 26.58 -8.65
CA PHE A 44 -16.11 27.55 -9.68
C PHE A 44 -15.69 27.05 -11.07
N ASN A 45 -16.41 27.54 -12.06
CA ASN A 45 -16.07 27.44 -13.47
C ASN A 45 -16.25 28.80 -14.07
N TRP A 46 -15.22 29.33 -14.75
CA TRP A 46 -15.17 30.65 -15.28
C TRP A 46 -14.73 30.63 -16.74
N SER A 47 -15.63 31.03 -17.66
CA SER A 47 -15.31 31.29 -19.06
C SER A 47 -14.60 32.65 -19.15
N ALA A 48 -13.25 32.62 -19.08
CA ALA A 48 -12.44 33.84 -19.10
C ALA A 48 -12.43 34.52 -20.47
N SER A 49 -12.59 33.72 -21.54
CA SER A 49 -12.83 34.15 -22.93
C SER A 49 -13.55 33.03 -23.69
N ASP A 50 -13.87 33.26 -24.98
CA ASP A 50 -14.54 32.27 -25.82
C ASP A 50 -13.71 30.97 -25.97
N ASN A 51 -12.39 31.06 -25.79
CA ASN A 51 -11.46 29.96 -25.97
C ASN A 51 -10.71 29.55 -24.71
N LEU A 52 -10.97 30.17 -23.54
CA LEU A 52 -10.31 29.88 -22.28
C LEU A 52 -11.33 29.69 -21.14
N GLU A 53 -11.38 28.49 -20.62
CA GLU A 53 -12.11 28.13 -19.43
C GLU A 53 -11.15 27.87 -18.26
N VAL A 54 -11.44 28.47 -17.09
CA VAL A 54 -10.71 28.24 -15.85
C VAL A 54 -11.67 27.64 -14.84
N ARG A 55 -11.24 26.56 -14.19
CA ARG A 55 -12.00 25.87 -13.13
C ARG A 55 -11.18 25.72 -11.88
N GLY A 56 -11.84 25.64 -10.76
CA GLY A 56 -11.15 25.39 -9.51
C GLY A 56 -12.10 25.11 -8.37
N GLY A 57 -11.52 24.68 -7.28
CA GLY A 57 -12.29 24.38 -6.09
C GLY A 57 -11.44 23.97 -4.91
N LEU A 58 -12.09 23.96 -3.78
CA LEU A 58 -11.53 23.42 -2.54
C LEU A 58 -12.65 22.72 -1.76
N GLY A 59 -12.28 21.70 -1.00
CA GLY A 59 -13.25 21.02 -0.15
C GLY A 59 -12.61 19.95 0.70
N LEU A 60 -13.32 19.62 1.77
CA LEU A 60 -13.03 18.50 2.62
C LEU A 60 -13.86 17.30 2.15
N TYR A 61 -13.21 16.14 2.11
CA TYR A 61 -13.81 14.88 1.68
C TYR A 61 -13.42 13.78 2.68
N SER A 62 -14.39 12.95 3.09
CA SER A 62 -14.06 11.74 3.86
C SER A 62 -13.24 10.77 3.02
N GLY A 63 -12.25 10.12 3.64
CA GLY A 63 -11.37 9.13 3.01
C GLY A 63 -12.04 7.77 2.70
N GLY A 64 -13.35 7.67 2.84
CA GLY A 64 -14.13 6.45 2.71
C GLY A 64 -14.56 5.91 4.08
N ASN A 65 -15.20 4.71 4.06
CA ASN A 65 -15.67 4.09 5.28
C ASN A 65 -14.60 3.13 5.85
N PRO A 66 -14.01 3.39 7.01
CA PRO A 66 -12.99 2.55 7.60
C PRO A 66 -13.54 1.25 8.27
N ASN A 67 -14.77 0.86 8.00
CA ASN A 67 -15.41 -0.32 8.61
C ASN A 67 -14.60 -1.61 8.47
N VAL A 68 -13.80 -1.72 7.41
CA VAL A 68 -12.91 -2.87 7.22
C VAL A 68 -11.87 -2.99 8.36
N TYR A 69 -11.45 -1.85 8.92
CA TYR A 69 -10.52 -1.85 10.07
C TYR A 69 -11.25 -2.11 11.38
N LEU A 70 -12.48 -1.60 11.52
CA LEU A 70 -13.33 -1.88 12.68
C LEU A 70 -13.61 -3.38 12.84
N SER A 71 -13.76 -4.13 11.73
CA SER A 71 -14.01 -5.58 11.78
C SER A 71 -12.94 -6.36 12.56
N ASN A 72 -11.71 -5.84 12.63
CA ASN A 72 -10.65 -6.47 13.38
C ASN A 72 -10.89 -6.46 14.89
N SER A 73 -11.57 -5.45 15.44
CA SER A 73 -11.89 -5.39 16.87
C SER A 73 -12.96 -6.42 17.28
N TYR A 74 -13.83 -6.82 16.35
CA TYR A 74 -14.79 -7.89 16.59
C TYR A 74 -14.20 -9.28 16.38
N SER A 75 -13.28 -9.42 15.43
CA SER A 75 -12.62 -10.71 15.14
C SER A 75 -11.57 -11.09 16.18
N ASN A 76 -10.88 -10.10 16.74
CA ASN A 76 -9.78 -10.28 17.68
C ASN A 76 -10.06 -9.42 18.93
N ASP A 77 -11.13 -9.76 19.66
CA ASP A 77 -11.50 -9.08 20.91
C ASP A 77 -10.68 -9.56 22.13
N GLY A 78 -9.82 -10.57 21.93
CA GLY A 78 -9.01 -11.17 23.00
C GLY A 78 -9.78 -12.10 23.93
N VAL A 79 -11.06 -12.35 23.64
CA VAL A 79 -11.96 -13.18 24.46
C VAL A 79 -12.55 -14.34 23.64
N THR A 80 -13.07 -14.03 22.45
CA THR A 80 -13.84 -14.99 21.63
C THR A 80 -12.96 -15.91 20.78
N ASN A 81 -11.84 -15.39 20.27
CA ASN A 81 -10.92 -16.13 19.41
C ASN A 81 -9.65 -16.48 20.16
N ILE A 82 -9.41 -17.76 20.32
CA ILE A 82 -8.15 -18.30 20.86
C ILE A 82 -7.44 -19.03 19.74
N ASP A 83 -6.23 -18.58 19.41
CA ASP A 83 -5.36 -19.27 18.46
C ASP A 83 -4.69 -20.48 19.14
N ALA A 84 -5.14 -21.68 18.80
CA ALA A 84 -4.46 -22.92 19.18
C ALA A 84 -3.55 -23.35 18.01
N TYR A 85 -2.25 -23.07 18.11
CA TYR A 85 -1.27 -23.47 17.12
C TYR A 85 -0.57 -24.77 17.53
N ARG A 86 -0.60 -25.78 16.67
CA ARG A 86 0.15 -27.01 16.83
C ARG A 86 0.98 -27.34 15.61
N ASN A 87 2.27 -27.58 15.82
CA ASN A 87 3.18 -28.13 14.81
C ASN A 87 3.01 -29.65 14.64
N ASP A 88 2.16 -30.29 15.44
CA ASP A 88 1.97 -31.74 15.47
C ASP A 88 0.74 -32.14 14.66
N ILE A 89 0.98 -32.75 13.51
CA ILE A 89 -0.06 -33.31 12.64
C ILE A 89 -0.69 -34.61 13.19
N SER A 90 -0.19 -35.15 14.31
CA SER A 90 -0.76 -36.35 14.97
C SER A 90 -2.21 -36.17 15.41
N ILE A 91 -2.66 -34.94 15.55
CA ILE A 91 -4.08 -34.57 15.67
C ILE A 91 -4.94 -35.18 14.55
N PHE A 92 -4.42 -35.20 13.32
CA PHE A 92 -5.11 -35.76 12.16
C PHE A 92 -5.00 -37.27 12.08
N ASP A 93 -3.96 -37.88 12.66
CA ASP A 93 -3.81 -39.34 12.75
C ASP A 93 -4.85 -39.98 13.67
N ASN A 94 -5.29 -39.26 14.70
CA ASN A 94 -6.36 -39.68 15.60
C ASN A 94 -7.76 -39.33 15.07
N ALA A 95 -7.85 -38.48 14.05
CA ALA A 95 -9.08 -38.22 13.29
C ALA A 95 -9.40 -39.34 12.31
N LYS A 96 -9.05 -40.57 12.64
CA LYS A 96 -9.49 -41.76 11.88
C LYS A 96 -10.99 -41.76 11.84
N VAL A 97 -11.51 -41.54 10.65
CA VAL A 97 -12.89 -41.65 10.20
C VAL A 97 -13.37 -43.10 10.42
N GLY A 98 -13.27 -43.61 11.67
CA GLY A 98 -13.69 -44.95 12.03
C GLY A 98 -15.19 -45.10 12.24
N ASN A 99 -15.91 -43.99 12.39
CA ASN A 99 -17.32 -44.04 12.78
C ASN A 99 -18.21 -43.14 11.93
N GLY A 100 -17.85 -42.81 10.69
CA GLY A 100 -18.70 -42.03 9.78
C GLY A 100 -18.89 -40.57 10.17
N GLN A 101 -18.13 -40.05 11.10
CA GLN A 101 -18.11 -38.61 11.41
C GLN A 101 -17.26 -37.85 10.38
N ALA A 102 -17.84 -36.82 9.84
CA ALA A 102 -17.19 -35.97 8.86
C ALA A 102 -15.94 -35.30 9.46
N ILE A 103 -14.87 -35.24 8.69
CA ILE A 103 -13.57 -34.57 8.96
C ILE A 103 -13.71 -33.08 9.37
N TYR A 104 -14.91 -32.53 9.33
CA TYR A 104 -15.24 -31.11 9.58
C TYR A 104 -15.67 -30.78 11.01
N SER A 105 -15.79 -31.76 11.89
CA SER A 105 -16.00 -31.45 13.31
C SER A 105 -14.66 -31.20 13.95
N PRO A 106 -14.41 -30.01 14.55
CA PRO A 106 -13.23 -29.78 15.36
C PRO A 106 -13.12 -30.93 16.39
N LEU A 107 -11.96 -31.56 16.48
CA LEU A 107 -11.76 -32.63 17.44
C LEU A 107 -12.03 -32.12 18.87
N GLN A 108 -12.77 -32.86 19.67
CA GLN A 108 -13.04 -32.49 21.06
C GLN A 108 -11.75 -32.13 21.81
N THR A 109 -10.64 -32.80 21.49
CA THR A 109 -9.31 -32.49 22.02
C THR A 109 -8.80 -31.08 21.69
N MET A 110 -9.28 -30.44 20.61
CA MET A 110 -8.98 -29.04 20.33
C MET A 110 -9.81 -28.11 21.23
N PHE A 111 -11.10 -28.43 21.41
CA PHE A 111 -11.94 -27.71 22.38
C PHE A 111 -11.45 -27.89 23.81
N ASP A 112 -11.06 -29.10 24.19
CA ASP A 112 -10.53 -29.39 25.52
C ASP A 112 -9.25 -28.62 25.80
N GLN A 113 -8.39 -28.39 24.77
CA GLN A 113 -7.20 -27.59 24.92
C GLN A 113 -7.47 -26.07 24.99
N VAL A 114 -8.48 -25.59 24.27
CA VAL A 114 -8.96 -24.23 24.44
C VAL A 114 -9.55 -24.04 25.85
N ALA A 115 -10.25 -25.04 26.36
CA ALA A 115 -10.88 -25.01 27.70
C ALA A 115 -9.85 -25.22 28.85
N ILE A 116 -8.74 -25.93 28.60
CA ILE A 116 -7.69 -26.18 29.62
C ILE A 116 -6.69 -25.04 29.70
N ASN A 117 -6.49 -24.31 28.61
CA ASN A 117 -5.63 -23.13 28.60
C ASN A 117 -6.45 -21.90 29.00
N GLU A 118 -6.76 -21.79 30.29
CA GLU A 118 -6.94 -20.43 30.83
C GLU A 118 -5.68 -19.66 30.45
N PRO A 119 -5.79 -18.48 29.81
CA PRO A 119 -4.62 -17.77 29.33
C PRO A 119 -3.69 -17.52 30.51
N THR A 120 -2.51 -18.12 30.46
CA THR A 120 -1.45 -17.77 31.42
C THR A 120 -1.09 -16.32 31.22
N LEU A 121 -0.78 -15.63 32.30
CA LEU A 121 -0.38 -14.22 32.27
C LEU A 121 0.66 -13.98 31.16
N GLY A 122 0.35 -13.08 30.23
CA GLY A 122 1.18 -12.74 29.07
C GLY A 122 0.93 -13.57 27.82
N GLN A 123 0.11 -14.61 27.90
CA GLN A 123 -0.24 -15.47 26.76
C GLN A 123 -1.72 -15.36 26.36
N GLU A 124 -2.39 -14.32 26.84
CA GLU A 124 -3.75 -14.03 26.40
C GLU A 124 -3.79 -13.75 24.89
N PRO A 125 -4.90 -14.08 24.21
CA PRO A 125 -5.08 -13.79 22.80
C PRO A 125 -4.83 -12.31 22.49
N SER A 126 -4.37 -12.02 21.25
CA SER A 126 -4.22 -10.65 20.78
C SER A 126 -5.55 -9.92 20.76
N THR A 127 -5.53 -8.66 21.17
CA THR A 127 -6.68 -7.78 21.12
C THR A 127 -6.45 -6.68 20.10
N ASN A 128 -7.40 -6.52 19.17
CA ASN A 128 -7.45 -5.36 18.30
C ASN A 128 -8.54 -4.43 18.82
N ALA A 129 -8.19 -3.17 19.03
CA ALA A 129 -9.13 -2.17 19.54
C ALA A 129 -9.17 -0.95 18.62
N VAL A 130 -10.20 -0.15 18.78
CA VAL A 130 -10.31 1.19 18.21
C VAL A 130 -10.07 2.20 19.32
N ASP A 131 -9.31 3.24 19.01
CA ASP A 131 -9.09 4.37 19.91
C ASP A 131 -10.45 5.04 20.19
N PRO A 132 -10.85 5.21 21.47
CA PRO A 132 -12.09 5.93 21.81
C PRO A 132 -12.14 7.35 21.24
N ASP A 133 -10.98 7.98 21.03
CA ASP A 133 -10.84 9.34 20.49
C ASP A 133 -10.57 9.36 18.97
N PHE A 134 -10.88 8.25 18.26
CA PHE A 134 -10.65 8.15 16.82
C PHE A 134 -11.52 9.10 16.02
N ASP A 135 -10.87 9.98 15.26
CA ASP A 135 -11.53 10.88 14.33
C ASP A 135 -11.61 10.29 12.91
N MET A 136 -12.68 10.68 12.17
CA MET A 136 -12.88 10.21 10.80
C MET A 136 -11.83 10.78 9.85
N PRO A 137 -11.03 9.93 9.19
CA PRO A 137 -10.05 10.38 8.21
C PRO A 137 -10.68 11.19 7.09
N GLY A 138 -10.02 12.29 6.74
CA GLY A 138 -10.46 13.18 5.68
C GLY A 138 -9.31 13.69 4.81
N GLU A 139 -9.68 14.35 3.71
CA GLU A 139 -8.73 14.94 2.79
C GLU A 139 -9.24 16.32 2.32
N TRP A 140 -8.48 17.36 2.60
CA TRP A 140 -8.64 18.65 1.94
C TRP A 140 -8.09 18.58 0.53
N LYS A 141 -8.91 18.85 -0.46
CA LYS A 141 -8.52 18.89 -1.88
C LYS A 141 -8.65 20.32 -2.39
N TYR A 142 -7.57 20.79 -3.02
CA TYR A 142 -7.46 22.09 -3.66
C TYR A 142 -7.14 21.85 -5.12
N ASN A 143 -7.97 22.31 -6.03
CA ASN A 143 -7.70 22.17 -7.44
C ASN A 143 -7.84 23.49 -8.19
N ILE A 144 -6.99 23.66 -9.18
CA ILE A 144 -7.12 24.68 -10.22
C ILE A 144 -6.73 24.07 -11.55
N GLY A 145 -7.46 24.41 -12.59
CA GLY A 145 -7.18 23.95 -13.94
C GLY A 145 -7.69 24.92 -14.98
N ALA A 146 -7.17 24.77 -16.19
CA ALA A 146 -7.60 25.55 -17.34
C ALA A 146 -7.72 24.66 -18.58
N THR A 147 -8.63 25.02 -19.46
CA THR A 147 -8.75 24.46 -20.79
C THR A 147 -8.71 25.59 -21.80
N PHE A 148 -7.82 25.47 -22.78
CA PHE A 148 -7.61 26.44 -23.84
C PHE A 148 -7.82 25.80 -25.21
N VAL A 149 -8.61 26.42 -26.05
CA VAL A 149 -8.87 25.98 -27.44
C VAL A 149 -8.22 26.99 -28.39
N THR A 150 -7.34 26.50 -29.28
CA THR A 150 -6.72 27.36 -30.31
C THR A 150 -7.64 27.59 -31.50
N GLU A 151 -7.32 28.54 -32.37
CA GLU A 151 -8.03 28.80 -33.63
C GLU A 151 -8.00 27.57 -34.55
N ASP A 152 -6.96 26.74 -34.45
CA ASP A 152 -6.83 25.47 -35.21
C ASP A 152 -7.44 24.25 -34.47
N ASP A 153 -8.34 24.47 -33.48
CA ASP A 153 -9.04 23.44 -32.72
C ASP A 153 -8.15 22.48 -31.90
N TYR A 154 -6.93 22.90 -31.53
CA TYR A 154 -6.21 22.18 -30.49
C TYR A 154 -6.81 22.50 -29.13
N ILE A 155 -7.08 21.47 -28.36
CA ILE A 155 -7.59 21.59 -26.99
C ILE A 155 -6.45 21.23 -26.04
N PHE A 156 -6.00 22.20 -25.25
CA PHE A 156 -5.01 22.01 -24.18
C PHE A 156 -5.70 22.12 -22.84
N SER A 157 -5.39 21.18 -21.94
CA SER A 157 -5.85 21.23 -20.55
C SER A 157 -4.68 21.06 -19.62
N ALA A 158 -4.65 21.83 -18.53
CA ALA A 158 -3.68 21.70 -17.46
C ALA A 158 -4.41 21.78 -16.12
N ASP A 159 -4.08 20.87 -15.19
CA ASP A 159 -4.69 20.85 -13.86
C ASP A 159 -3.60 20.65 -12.80
N LEU A 160 -3.76 21.35 -11.68
CA LEU A 160 -3.05 21.14 -10.42
C LEU A 160 -4.05 20.69 -9.36
N LEU A 161 -3.79 19.55 -8.76
CA LEU A 161 -4.50 19.05 -7.58
C LEU A 161 -3.52 18.93 -6.42
N TYR A 162 -3.79 19.62 -5.33
CA TYR A 162 -3.11 19.42 -4.05
C TYR A 162 -4.07 18.82 -3.05
N THR A 163 -3.65 17.73 -2.40
CA THR A 163 -4.39 17.04 -1.35
C THR A 163 -3.59 17.10 -0.06
N LYS A 164 -4.21 17.55 1.03
CA LYS A 164 -3.68 17.44 2.39
C LYS A 164 -4.60 16.51 3.18
N LYS A 165 -4.02 15.41 3.70
CA LYS A 165 -4.75 14.49 4.58
C LYS A 165 -4.98 15.14 5.93
N GLN A 166 -6.02 14.69 6.64
CA GLN A 166 -6.25 14.99 8.05
C GLN A 166 -6.74 13.73 8.75
N ASP A 167 -6.38 13.58 10.02
CA ASP A 167 -6.80 12.49 10.90
C ASP A 167 -6.55 11.11 10.26
N SER A 168 -5.41 10.97 9.57
CA SER A 168 -5.05 9.74 8.86
C SER A 168 -5.04 8.54 9.82
N ALA A 169 -5.66 7.43 9.43
CA ALA A 169 -5.66 6.22 10.25
C ALA A 169 -4.28 5.55 10.26
N THR A 170 -3.93 4.98 11.41
CA THR A 170 -2.74 4.14 11.60
C THR A 170 -3.01 3.04 12.62
N ILE A 171 -2.11 2.05 12.69
CA ILE A 171 -2.13 0.99 13.70
C ILE A 171 -0.87 1.13 14.55
N VAL A 172 -1.03 1.07 15.87
CA VAL A 172 0.07 1.02 16.84
C VAL A 172 0.00 -0.25 17.68
N ASN A 173 1.15 -0.70 18.17
CA ASN A 173 1.26 -1.85 19.08
C ASN A 173 1.33 -1.36 20.51
N LEU A 174 0.29 -1.62 21.30
CA LEU A 174 0.23 -1.25 22.72
C LEU A 174 1.04 -2.19 23.62
N ALA A 175 1.43 -3.37 23.12
CA ALA A 175 2.18 -4.36 23.89
C ALA A 175 3.65 -3.98 24.12
N VAL A 176 4.13 -2.92 23.48
CA VAL A 176 5.51 -2.45 23.57
C VAL A 176 5.59 -0.96 23.82
N GLN A 177 6.67 -0.54 24.44
CA GLN A 177 7.00 0.86 24.70
C GLN A 177 8.47 1.15 24.41
N PRO A 178 8.85 2.41 24.10
CA PRO A 178 10.25 2.79 24.05
C PRO A 178 10.94 2.55 25.41
N SER A 179 12.11 1.89 25.40
CA SER A 179 12.92 1.67 26.60
C SER A 179 13.57 2.95 27.13
N GLY A 180 13.61 4.01 26.33
CA GLY A 180 14.37 5.24 26.56
C GLY A 180 15.78 5.20 25.97
N GLU A 181 16.21 4.06 25.46
CA GLU A 181 17.48 3.90 24.75
C GLU A 181 17.26 4.04 23.24
N VAL A 182 18.32 4.39 22.55
CA VAL A 182 18.35 4.51 21.08
C VAL A 182 19.54 3.75 20.51
N THR A 183 19.41 3.32 19.27
CA THR A 183 20.50 2.70 18.51
C THR A 183 21.51 3.75 18.03
N ILE A 184 22.62 3.31 17.43
CA ILE A 184 23.67 4.18 16.85
C ILE A 184 23.15 5.17 15.79
N ASP A 185 22.05 4.83 15.09
CA ASP A 185 21.42 5.67 14.08
C ASP A 185 20.21 6.45 14.59
N GLY A 186 19.98 6.42 15.93
CA GLY A 186 18.98 7.23 16.62
C GLY A 186 17.56 6.67 16.63
N ARG A 187 17.32 5.45 16.14
CA ARG A 187 15.99 4.84 16.25
C ARG A 187 15.72 4.36 17.68
N PRO A 188 14.47 4.45 18.15
CA PRO A 188 14.13 3.99 19.50
C PRO A 188 14.27 2.46 19.62
N ILE A 189 14.77 2.01 20.76
CA ILE A 189 14.75 0.61 21.17
C ILE A 189 13.46 0.37 21.93
N TYR A 190 12.73 -0.68 21.56
CA TYR A 190 11.47 -1.03 22.21
C TYR A 190 11.62 -2.21 23.15
N GLU A 191 10.84 -2.19 24.23
CA GLU A 191 10.70 -3.27 25.21
C GLU A 191 9.23 -3.68 25.36
N GLY A 192 8.99 -4.91 25.80
CA GLY A 192 7.64 -5.37 26.12
C GLY A 192 7.10 -4.70 27.37
N ILE A 193 5.79 -4.46 27.42
CA ILE A 193 5.14 -3.92 28.63
C ILE A 193 5.10 -5.00 29.71
N ALA A 194 5.63 -4.69 30.89
CA ALA A 194 5.55 -5.57 32.07
C ALA A 194 4.09 -5.63 32.57
N ILE A 195 3.54 -6.85 32.65
CA ILE A 195 2.13 -7.09 32.99
C ILE A 195 1.94 -7.84 34.31
N GLY A 196 3.00 -8.17 34.99
CA GLY A 196 2.99 -8.84 36.27
C GLY A 196 4.27 -9.64 36.52
N THR A 197 4.22 -10.57 37.50
CA THR A 197 5.35 -11.47 37.84
C THR A 197 4.88 -12.91 37.78
N ASN A 198 5.77 -13.81 37.38
CA ASN A 198 5.53 -15.25 37.44
C ASN A 198 5.69 -15.81 38.85
N SER A 199 5.43 -17.10 39.04
CA SER A 199 5.58 -17.79 40.34
C SER A 199 6.99 -17.76 40.93
N SER A 200 8.01 -17.46 40.12
CA SER A 200 9.40 -17.31 40.53
C SER A 200 9.78 -15.85 40.83
N GLY A 201 8.83 -14.90 40.78
CA GLY A 201 9.05 -13.47 41.02
C GLY A 201 9.66 -12.70 39.84
N ASN A 202 9.85 -13.34 38.68
CA ASN A 202 10.36 -12.68 37.46
C ASN A 202 9.26 -11.91 36.75
N PRO A 203 9.54 -10.75 36.17
CA PRO A 203 8.57 -10.01 35.41
C PRO A 203 8.09 -10.81 34.17
N VAL A 204 6.81 -10.74 33.91
CA VAL A 204 6.18 -11.26 32.68
C VAL A 204 5.86 -10.07 31.79
N TYR A 205 6.25 -10.16 30.55
CA TYR A 205 6.04 -9.12 29.56
C TYR A 205 4.97 -9.53 28.55
N ARG A 206 4.13 -8.61 28.18
CA ARG A 206 3.41 -8.71 26.91
C ARG A 206 4.45 -8.62 25.81
N ASN A 207 4.43 -9.50 24.84
CA ASN A 207 5.46 -9.55 23.79
C ASN A 207 4.83 -9.47 22.40
N SER A 208 5.67 -9.38 21.37
CA SER A 208 5.23 -9.22 19.99
C SER A 208 4.33 -10.35 19.47
N ARG A 209 4.44 -11.56 20.00
CA ARG A 209 3.60 -12.69 19.58
C ARG A 209 2.15 -12.56 20.03
N TYR A 210 1.93 -11.85 21.14
CA TYR A 210 0.61 -11.61 21.72
C TYR A 210 0.37 -10.09 21.78
N SER A 211 0.56 -9.42 20.66
CA SER A 211 0.43 -7.97 20.55
C SER A 211 -1.02 -7.53 20.66
N ASP A 212 -1.19 -6.39 21.27
CA ASP A 212 -2.45 -5.68 21.34
C ASP A 212 -2.36 -4.47 20.42
N LEU A 213 -3.16 -4.46 19.34
CA LEU A 213 -3.10 -3.45 18.29
C LEU A 213 -4.25 -2.46 18.43
N LEU A 214 -3.92 -1.18 18.32
CA LEU A 214 -4.88 -0.08 18.37
C LEU A 214 -4.96 0.63 17.03
N LEU A 215 -6.16 0.70 16.46
CA LEU A 215 -6.48 1.62 15.38
C LEU A 215 -6.63 3.02 15.98
N THR A 216 -5.82 3.96 15.56
CA THR A 216 -5.82 5.36 16.02
C THR A 216 -5.52 6.31 14.87
N ASN A 217 -5.54 7.62 15.13
CA ASN A 217 -5.12 8.61 14.17
C ASN A 217 -3.59 8.82 14.21
N ALA A 218 -3.02 9.13 13.05
CA ALA A 218 -1.60 9.41 12.90
C ALA A 218 -1.20 10.72 13.58
N LYS A 219 0.02 10.79 14.12
CA LYS A 219 0.56 12.02 14.73
C LYS A 219 0.83 13.14 13.71
N SER A 220 0.91 12.80 12.44
CA SER A 220 1.10 13.76 11.34
C SER A 220 0.47 13.24 10.06
N ASP A 221 0.10 14.15 9.17
CA ASP A 221 -0.67 13.85 7.98
C ASP A 221 0.17 13.93 6.70
N GLY A 222 -0.17 13.06 5.78
CA GLY A 222 0.39 13.03 4.44
C GLY A 222 -0.18 14.12 3.52
N SER A 223 0.38 14.16 2.32
CA SER A 223 -0.09 15.07 1.25
C SER A 223 0.18 14.45 -0.13
N ALA A 224 -0.56 14.91 -1.13
CA ALA A 224 -0.28 14.57 -2.51
C ALA A 224 -0.39 15.81 -3.41
N THR A 225 0.46 15.85 -4.43
CA THR A 225 0.43 16.86 -5.48
C THR A 225 0.36 16.14 -6.82
N THR A 226 -0.65 16.43 -7.62
CA THR A 226 -0.79 15.94 -8.98
C THR A 226 -0.83 17.12 -9.94
N ILE A 227 0.04 17.10 -10.95
CA ILE A 227 0.01 18.04 -12.07
C ILE A 227 -0.28 17.22 -13.32
N SER A 228 -1.31 17.59 -14.06
CA SER A 228 -1.64 16.93 -15.31
C SER A 228 -1.70 17.92 -16.47
N PHE A 229 -1.33 17.42 -17.63
CA PHE A 229 -1.42 18.11 -18.89
C PHE A 229 -2.05 17.19 -19.92
N ALA A 230 -2.99 17.70 -20.73
CA ALA A 230 -3.57 16.97 -21.83
C ALA A 230 -3.65 17.84 -23.08
N MET A 231 -3.51 17.21 -24.25
CA MET A 231 -3.70 17.79 -25.56
C MET A 231 -4.61 16.89 -26.39
N LYS A 232 -5.60 17.47 -27.03
CA LYS A 232 -6.50 16.81 -27.97
C LYS A 232 -6.59 17.60 -29.27
N LYS A 233 -6.58 16.87 -30.42
CA LYS A 233 -6.86 17.42 -31.74
C LYS A 233 -7.62 16.39 -32.58
N GLU A 234 -8.68 16.87 -33.19
CA GLU A 234 -9.41 16.13 -34.24
C GLU A 234 -9.11 16.79 -35.58
N TYR A 235 -8.69 16.00 -36.58
CA TYR A 235 -8.40 16.46 -37.92
C TYR A 235 -9.51 16.06 -38.89
N ASP A 236 -9.87 16.91 -39.82
CA ASP A 236 -10.95 16.69 -40.80
C ASP A 236 -10.77 15.44 -41.64
N PHE A 237 -9.52 15.00 -41.84
CA PHE A 237 -9.24 13.78 -42.59
C PHE A 237 -9.46 12.48 -41.78
N GLY A 238 -10.02 12.59 -40.59
CA GLY A 238 -10.43 11.46 -39.75
C GLY A 238 -9.40 10.97 -38.73
N LEU A 239 -8.33 11.75 -38.45
CA LEU A 239 -7.36 11.44 -37.41
C LEU A 239 -7.70 12.18 -36.11
N ASP A 240 -7.87 11.44 -35.00
CA ASP A 240 -7.97 11.95 -33.64
C ASP A 240 -6.68 11.67 -32.90
N VAL A 241 -6.11 12.68 -32.27
CA VAL A 241 -4.88 12.62 -31.45
C VAL A 241 -5.19 13.06 -30.04
N ASN A 242 -4.85 12.24 -29.07
CA ASN A 242 -4.88 12.62 -27.64
C ASN A 242 -3.53 12.27 -27.01
N PHE A 243 -3.01 13.19 -26.23
CA PHE A 243 -1.81 13.01 -25.42
C PHE A 243 -2.10 13.47 -24.00
N GLY A 244 -1.62 12.73 -23.02
CA GLY A 244 -1.74 13.08 -21.59
C GLY A 244 -0.42 12.82 -20.87
N TYR A 245 -0.12 13.67 -19.92
CA TYR A 245 0.97 13.50 -18.98
C TYR A 245 0.46 13.82 -17.59
N ALA A 246 0.84 13.00 -16.60
CA ALA A 246 0.60 13.29 -15.19
C ALA A 246 1.89 13.10 -14.40
N PHE A 247 2.19 14.09 -13.56
CA PHE A 247 3.17 14.02 -12.48
C PHE A 247 2.43 13.85 -11.17
N ASN A 248 2.89 12.93 -10.32
CA ASN A 248 2.32 12.71 -8.99
C ASN A 248 3.44 12.58 -7.95
N LYS A 249 3.30 13.30 -6.84
CA LYS A 249 4.12 13.16 -5.64
C LYS A 249 3.20 12.97 -4.46
N ALA A 250 3.29 11.83 -3.80
CA ALA A 250 2.40 11.45 -2.70
C ALA A 250 3.19 11.01 -1.47
N LYS A 251 2.73 11.46 -0.31
CA LYS A 251 3.25 11.08 1.01
C LYS A 251 2.12 10.62 1.89
N ASP A 252 2.37 9.62 2.72
CA ASP A 252 1.46 9.16 3.77
C ASP A 252 2.22 8.80 5.05
N TYR A 253 1.48 8.69 6.14
CA TYR A 253 1.99 8.20 7.42
C TYR A 253 1.99 6.67 7.43
N ASN A 254 0.83 6.07 7.15
CA ASN A 254 0.65 4.64 6.95
C ASN A 254 -0.22 4.43 5.69
N PRO A 255 0.22 3.64 4.71
CA PRO A 255 -0.54 3.41 3.49
C PRO A 255 -1.80 2.56 3.70
N MET A 256 -1.97 1.89 4.85
CA MET A 256 -3.12 1.05 5.21
C MET A 256 -3.52 0.10 4.06
N THR A 257 -2.59 -0.74 3.64
CA THR A 257 -2.70 -1.57 2.42
C THR A 257 -3.51 -2.85 2.59
N SER A 258 -3.90 -3.18 3.83
CA SER A 258 -4.57 -4.44 4.19
C SER A 258 -5.88 -4.20 4.93
N SER A 259 -6.75 -5.21 4.94
CA SER A 259 -7.93 -5.27 5.82
C SER A 259 -7.61 -5.82 7.21
N VAL A 260 -6.39 -6.33 7.42
CA VAL A 260 -5.95 -6.94 8.68
C VAL A 260 -5.09 -5.96 9.46
N ALA A 261 -5.38 -5.74 10.74
CA ALA A 261 -4.65 -4.81 11.61
C ALA A 261 -3.16 -5.18 11.69
N PHE A 262 -2.84 -6.45 11.93
CA PHE A 262 -1.47 -6.94 11.95
C PHE A 262 -0.69 -6.60 10.67
N SER A 263 -1.28 -6.86 9.51
CA SER A 263 -0.62 -6.56 8.22
C SER A 263 -0.44 -5.05 8.00
N ASN A 264 -1.36 -4.21 8.45
CA ASN A 264 -1.20 -2.76 8.36
C ASN A 264 -0.11 -2.23 9.28
N PHE A 265 0.12 -2.90 10.41
CA PHE A 265 1.22 -2.58 11.31
C PHE A 265 2.57 -3.08 10.74
N THR A 266 2.63 -4.31 10.23
CA THR A 266 3.91 -4.94 9.83
C THR A 266 4.35 -4.60 8.41
N ASN A 267 3.45 -4.27 7.48
CA ASN A 267 3.76 -4.04 6.06
C ASN A 267 4.21 -2.61 5.74
N ILE A 268 4.68 -1.86 6.72
CA ILE A 268 5.25 -0.53 6.53
C ILE A 268 6.72 -0.53 6.92
N ALA A 269 7.59 -0.11 6.00
CA ALA A 269 8.99 0.11 6.32
C ALA A 269 9.15 1.36 7.21
N THR A 270 9.87 1.25 8.30
CA THR A 270 9.99 2.33 9.29
C THR A 270 11.28 2.24 10.09
N SER A 271 11.68 3.34 10.71
CA SER A 271 12.70 3.40 11.76
C SER A 271 12.13 3.41 13.18
N ASP A 272 10.82 3.67 13.32
CA ASP A 272 10.09 3.64 14.59
C ASP A 272 8.77 2.89 14.37
N GLN A 273 8.57 1.77 15.11
CA GLN A 273 7.46 0.88 14.86
C GLN A 273 6.08 1.47 15.21
N ASN A 274 6.01 2.37 16.19
CA ASN A 274 4.77 3.03 16.62
C ASN A 274 4.64 4.48 16.14
N ASP A 275 5.69 5.02 15.48
CA ASP A 275 5.69 6.35 14.86
C ASP A 275 6.44 6.33 13.52
N PRO A 276 5.86 5.70 12.49
CA PRO A 276 6.56 5.55 11.21
C PRO A 276 6.87 6.86 10.49
N GLY A 277 6.27 7.97 10.93
CA GLY A 277 6.43 9.27 10.29
C GLY A 277 5.86 9.34 8.87
N VAL A 278 5.85 10.54 8.31
CA VAL A 278 5.41 10.77 6.93
C VAL A 278 6.54 10.48 5.95
N GLY A 279 6.33 9.55 5.03
CA GLY A 279 7.27 9.19 3.97
C GLY A 279 6.60 9.11 2.60
N THR A 280 7.38 8.83 1.55
CA THR A 280 6.84 8.58 0.21
C THR A 280 5.83 7.43 0.23
N SER A 281 4.67 7.64 -0.41
CA SER A 281 3.58 6.66 -0.43
C SER A 281 3.91 5.45 -1.30
N ASN A 282 3.46 4.27 -0.87
CA ASN A 282 3.52 3.05 -1.70
C ASN A 282 2.65 3.16 -2.98
N TYR A 283 1.74 4.13 -3.04
CA TYR A 283 0.84 4.38 -4.17
C TYR A 283 1.35 5.45 -5.12
N GLU A 284 2.49 6.07 -4.84
CA GLU A 284 3.09 7.06 -5.73
C GLU A 284 3.53 6.42 -7.06
N ILE A 285 3.11 7.03 -8.16
CA ILE A 285 3.63 6.78 -9.51
C ILE A 285 4.04 8.14 -10.06
N PRO A 286 5.33 8.49 -10.01
CA PRO A 286 5.77 9.87 -10.25
C PRO A 286 5.42 10.40 -11.63
N HIS A 287 5.49 9.55 -12.66
CA HIS A 287 5.28 9.95 -14.04
C HIS A 287 4.39 8.96 -14.78
N ASN A 288 3.42 9.47 -15.51
CA ASN A 288 2.54 8.68 -16.36
C ASN A 288 2.23 9.44 -17.67
N PHE A 289 2.61 8.85 -18.79
CA PHE A 289 2.33 9.33 -20.14
C PHE A 289 1.29 8.43 -20.80
N THR A 290 0.31 9.05 -21.45
CA THR A 290 -0.72 8.36 -22.24
C THR A 290 -0.79 8.95 -23.64
N MET A 291 -1.04 8.12 -24.63
CA MET A 291 -1.25 8.52 -26.01
C MET A 291 -2.40 7.70 -26.58
N SER A 292 -3.27 8.35 -27.33
CA SER A 292 -4.30 7.69 -28.13
C SER A 292 -4.34 8.32 -29.52
N LEU A 293 -4.12 7.49 -30.53
CA LEU A 293 -4.30 7.85 -31.95
C LEU A 293 -5.45 7.03 -32.50
N ARG A 294 -6.39 7.68 -33.16
CA ARG A 294 -7.47 7.01 -33.83
C ARG A 294 -7.62 7.58 -35.26
N TYR A 295 -7.49 6.72 -36.26
CA TYR A 295 -7.78 7.06 -37.63
C TYR A 295 -9.03 6.35 -38.11
N SER A 296 -9.96 7.10 -38.68
CA SER A 296 -11.24 6.59 -39.16
C SER A 296 -11.42 6.96 -40.63
N THR A 297 -11.80 5.97 -41.43
CA THR A 297 -12.08 6.14 -42.86
C THR A 297 -13.19 5.17 -43.28
N GLU A 298 -13.72 5.33 -44.49
CA GLU A 298 -14.68 4.42 -45.06
C GLU A 298 -14.04 3.68 -46.24
N PHE A 299 -13.76 2.39 -46.09
CA PHE A 299 -13.36 1.51 -47.19
C PHE A 299 -14.56 0.90 -47.92
N MET A 300 -15.69 0.84 -47.24
CA MET A 300 -16.99 0.47 -47.79
C MET A 300 -17.92 1.65 -47.55
N GLU A 301 -18.61 2.09 -48.59
CA GLU A 301 -19.53 3.23 -48.53
C GLU A 301 -20.59 3.03 -47.44
N GLY A 302 -20.68 3.99 -46.48
CA GLY A 302 -21.59 3.94 -45.35
C GLY A 302 -21.11 3.07 -44.17
N TYR A 303 -19.92 2.44 -44.25
CA TYR A 303 -19.40 1.58 -43.21
C TYR A 303 -17.99 2.01 -42.77
N LYS A 304 -17.90 2.59 -41.59
CA LYS A 304 -16.67 3.16 -41.04
C LYS A 304 -15.69 2.07 -40.57
N THR A 305 -14.43 2.22 -40.99
CA THR A 305 -13.30 1.48 -40.42
C THR A 305 -12.51 2.42 -39.50
N SER A 306 -12.19 1.98 -38.30
CA SER A 306 -11.37 2.76 -37.35
C SER A 306 -10.16 1.95 -36.93
N PHE A 307 -8.97 2.59 -36.96
CA PHE A 307 -7.73 2.07 -36.43
C PHE A 307 -7.39 2.87 -35.18
N SER A 308 -7.13 2.21 -34.06
CA SER A 308 -6.80 2.88 -32.81
C SER A 308 -5.50 2.31 -32.23
N LEU A 309 -4.58 3.20 -31.85
CA LEU A 309 -3.37 2.86 -31.13
C LEU A 309 -3.40 3.60 -29.79
N PHE A 310 -3.35 2.84 -28.70
CA PHE A 310 -3.23 3.37 -27.36
C PHE A 310 -1.85 3.05 -26.81
N GLY A 311 -1.16 4.06 -26.29
CA GLY A 311 0.14 3.94 -25.65
C GLY A 311 0.09 4.42 -24.19
N ASN A 312 0.77 3.70 -23.31
CA ASN A 312 1.01 4.11 -21.94
C ASN A 312 2.46 3.85 -21.56
N ARG A 313 3.12 4.87 -21.00
CA ARG A 313 4.43 4.76 -20.38
C ARG A 313 4.40 5.38 -18.98
N LYS A 314 4.75 4.60 -17.98
CA LYS A 314 4.72 5.06 -16.58
C LYS A 314 5.95 4.61 -15.80
N ALA A 315 6.30 5.39 -14.79
CA ALA A 315 7.31 5.03 -13.79
C ALA A 315 6.90 3.76 -13.05
N GLY A 316 7.88 3.04 -12.52
CA GLY A 316 7.67 1.90 -11.67
C GLY A 316 7.11 2.28 -10.30
N ARG A 317 6.82 1.28 -9.48
CA ARG A 317 6.44 1.48 -8.08
C ARG A 317 7.66 1.70 -7.22
N ASN A 318 7.50 2.49 -6.19
CA ASN A 318 8.51 2.65 -5.17
C ASN A 318 8.54 1.45 -4.21
N PHE A 319 9.72 1.18 -3.63
CA PHE A 319 9.92 0.22 -2.55
C PHE A 319 10.97 0.75 -1.58
N SER A 320 11.01 0.18 -0.37
CA SER A 320 11.93 0.59 0.68
C SER A 320 13.08 -0.41 0.81
N TYR A 321 14.29 0.08 1.04
CA TYR A 321 15.40 -0.74 1.48
C TYR A 321 15.33 -0.93 2.99
N SER A 322 15.33 -2.18 3.45
CA SER A 322 15.28 -2.54 4.87
C SER A 322 16.38 -3.53 5.24
N PHE A 323 16.63 -3.61 6.52
CA PHE A 323 17.37 -4.73 7.09
C PHE A 323 16.51 -6.00 7.08
N ASP A 324 17.17 -7.16 7.05
CA ASP A 324 16.62 -8.47 7.34
C ASP A 324 17.10 -8.91 8.73
N ASN A 325 16.24 -9.61 9.49
CA ASN A 325 16.55 -10.08 10.86
C ASN A 325 16.97 -8.98 11.87
N PHE A 326 16.70 -7.72 11.57
CA PHE A 326 17.09 -6.60 12.44
C PHE A 326 15.93 -6.18 13.34
N ASN A 327 16.15 -6.36 14.63
CA ASN A 327 15.15 -6.05 15.65
C ASN A 327 15.78 -5.24 16.79
N PRO A 328 15.63 -3.91 16.82
CA PRO A 328 16.12 -3.08 17.92
C PRO A 328 15.17 -3.20 19.13
N GLY A 329 15.36 -4.24 19.94
CA GLY A 329 14.51 -4.58 21.06
C GLY A 329 13.39 -5.56 20.71
N VAL A 330 12.13 -5.15 20.79
CA VAL A 330 10.95 -5.98 20.48
C VAL A 330 10.17 -5.39 19.31
N ASP A 331 10.07 -6.12 18.19
CA ASP A 331 9.23 -5.77 17.05
C ASP A 331 8.46 -7.02 16.59
N LEU A 332 7.31 -6.81 15.94
CA LEU A 332 6.50 -7.87 15.32
C LEU A 332 7.08 -8.36 14.00
N ALA A 333 7.90 -7.56 13.33
CA ALA A 333 8.43 -7.84 12.00
C ALA A 333 9.86 -7.30 11.87
N ASP A 334 10.80 -8.21 11.86
CA ASP A 334 12.24 -7.97 11.80
C ASP A 334 12.77 -7.58 10.41
N TYR A 335 11.91 -7.59 9.39
CA TYR A 335 12.23 -7.24 8.00
C TYR A 335 11.85 -5.80 7.61
N ARG A 336 11.15 -5.06 8.47
CA ARG A 336 10.61 -3.73 8.11
C ARG A 336 11.48 -2.54 8.52
N SER A 337 12.53 -2.80 9.30
CA SER A 337 13.45 -1.75 9.76
C SER A 337 14.22 -1.13 8.60
N LEU A 338 13.96 0.15 8.32
CA LEU A 338 14.64 0.90 7.26
C LEU A 338 16.17 0.79 7.41
N MET A 339 16.85 0.55 6.30
CA MET A 339 18.30 0.35 6.30
C MET A 339 19.02 1.63 6.68
N TYR A 340 20.05 1.53 7.54
CA TYR A 340 21.02 2.57 7.81
C TYR A 340 22.25 2.38 6.92
N VAL A 341 22.75 3.44 6.36
CA VAL A 341 24.02 3.44 5.60
C VAL A 341 25.08 4.11 6.42
N PRO A 342 25.97 3.36 7.11
CA PRO A 342 27.01 3.95 7.94
C PRO A 342 28.02 4.73 7.10
N THR A 343 28.67 5.71 7.72
CA THR A 343 29.86 6.33 7.18
C THR A 343 31.05 5.37 7.33
N THR A 344 32.06 5.51 6.49
CA THR A 344 33.21 4.58 6.50
C THR A 344 34.07 4.66 7.76
N ASP A 345 34.06 5.77 8.49
CA ASP A 345 34.70 5.93 9.79
C ASP A 345 34.00 5.19 10.93
N GLN A 346 32.77 4.79 10.74
CA GLN A 346 32.01 3.94 11.68
C GLN A 346 32.33 2.45 11.51
N TYR A 347 33.04 2.04 10.44
CA TYR A 347 33.41 0.65 10.20
C TYR A 347 34.43 0.17 11.25
N GLY A 348 34.12 -0.96 11.88
CA GLY A 348 34.93 -1.54 12.97
C GLY A 348 34.78 -0.84 14.32
N THR A 349 33.90 0.17 14.42
CA THR A 349 33.57 0.86 15.68
C THR A 349 32.08 0.70 15.99
N ASP A 350 31.22 1.40 15.28
CA ASP A 350 29.77 1.37 15.48
C ASP A 350 29.10 0.24 14.65
N VAL A 351 29.71 -0.07 13.50
CA VAL A 351 29.19 -1.10 12.56
C VAL A 351 30.31 -2.11 12.27
N MET A 352 30.03 -3.34 12.64
CA MET A 352 30.86 -4.50 12.38
C MET A 352 30.37 -5.24 11.14
N PHE A 353 31.26 -5.96 10.49
CA PHE A 353 30.94 -6.86 9.37
C PHE A 353 31.42 -8.28 9.73
N ALA A 354 30.64 -9.29 9.35
CA ALA A 354 30.98 -10.67 9.61
C ALA A 354 32.32 -11.09 8.93
N SER A 355 32.71 -10.41 7.85
CA SER A 355 34.00 -10.55 7.17
C SER A 355 34.29 -9.36 6.25
N ASP A 356 35.55 -9.23 5.81
CA ASP A 356 35.95 -8.24 4.79
C ASP A 356 35.19 -8.42 3.46
N ALA A 357 34.81 -9.64 3.12
CA ALA A 357 33.98 -9.91 1.95
C ALA A 357 32.57 -9.33 2.09
N VAL A 358 31.92 -9.47 3.26
CA VAL A 358 30.60 -8.86 3.52
C VAL A 358 30.70 -7.35 3.48
N MET A 359 31.77 -6.76 3.98
CA MET A 359 32.01 -5.30 3.89
C MET A 359 32.12 -4.84 2.44
N ALA A 360 32.87 -5.57 1.61
CA ALA A 360 33.02 -5.26 0.20
C ALA A 360 31.69 -5.42 -0.57
N ASP A 361 30.91 -6.48 -0.29
CA ASP A 361 29.59 -6.69 -0.86
C ASP A 361 28.61 -5.58 -0.47
N PHE A 362 28.69 -5.11 0.79
CA PHE A 362 27.88 -3.98 1.27
C PHE A 362 28.20 -2.69 0.52
N ASP A 363 29.49 -2.33 0.41
CA ASP A 363 29.91 -1.13 -0.30
C ASP A 363 29.55 -1.19 -1.80
N ALA A 364 29.72 -2.34 -2.43
CA ALA A 364 29.30 -2.55 -3.82
C ALA A 364 27.78 -2.34 -3.97
N PHE A 365 26.96 -2.94 -3.08
CA PHE A 365 25.53 -2.74 -3.11
C PHE A 365 25.13 -1.27 -2.91
N ILE A 366 25.72 -0.57 -1.92
CA ILE A 366 25.43 0.85 -1.66
C ILE A 366 25.72 1.72 -2.90
N SER A 367 26.83 1.43 -3.59
CA SER A 367 27.21 2.13 -4.82
C SER A 367 26.26 1.84 -5.98
N ASP A 368 25.96 0.54 -6.22
CA ASP A 368 25.11 0.09 -7.34
C ASP A 368 23.67 0.56 -7.20
N ALA A 369 23.15 0.58 -5.98
CA ALA A 369 21.80 1.06 -5.66
C ALA A 369 21.71 2.60 -5.56
N GLY A 370 22.82 3.35 -5.70
CA GLY A 370 22.86 4.81 -5.60
C GLY A 370 22.53 5.33 -4.18
N LEU A 371 22.85 4.55 -3.16
CA LEU A 371 22.55 4.85 -1.76
C LEU A 371 23.66 5.59 -1.04
N GLU A 372 24.80 5.88 -1.69
CA GLU A 372 25.93 6.61 -1.12
C GLU A 372 25.54 7.99 -0.56
N LYS A 373 24.54 8.63 -1.16
CA LYS A 373 23.99 9.92 -0.70
C LYS A 373 23.37 9.86 0.69
N TYR A 374 23.12 8.66 1.22
CA TYR A 374 22.54 8.42 2.54
C TYR A 374 23.59 7.99 3.59
N ARG A 375 24.91 8.10 3.29
CA ARG A 375 25.96 7.81 4.28
C ARG A 375 25.72 8.62 5.57
N GLY A 376 25.72 7.93 6.71
CA GLY A 376 25.38 8.47 8.03
C GLY A 376 23.88 8.68 8.28
N GLN A 377 22.99 8.12 7.44
CA GLN A 377 21.55 8.31 7.55
C GLN A 377 20.79 7.01 7.35
N ILE A 378 19.58 6.97 7.90
CA ILE A 378 18.58 5.95 7.57
C ILE A 378 18.03 6.26 6.17
N VAL A 379 17.99 5.25 5.31
CA VAL A 379 17.44 5.36 3.95
C VAL A 379 15.95 5.67 4.04
N PRO A 380 15.46 6.74 3.41
CA PRO A 380 14.05 7.10 3.49
C PRO A 380 13.12 6.00 2.93
N ARG A 381 11.91 5.91 3.50
CA ARG A 381 10.87 5.01 3.00
C ARG A 381 10.59 5.25 1.52
N ASN A 382 10.47 4.16 0.75
CA ASN A 382 10.16 4.17 -0.68
C ASN A 382 11.15 4.97 -1.53
N SER A 383 12.45 4.84 -1.24
CA SER A 383 13.54 5.48 -1.99
C SER A 383 14.07 4.65 -3.17
N GLY A 384 13.73 3.35 -3.22
CA GLY A 384 13.94 2.51 -4.39
C GLY A 384 12.81 2.70 -5.40
N GLU A 385 13.10 2.57 -6.69
CA GLU A 385 12.14 2.71 -7.79
C GLU A 385 12.26 1.51 -8.74
N SER A 386 11.14 0.90 -9.06
CA SER A 386 11.06 -0.15 -10.08
C SER A 386 11.16 0.42 -11.50
N SER A 387 11.51 -0.43 -12.44
CA SER A 387 11.67 -0.06 -13.86
C SER A 387 10.39 0.49 -14.47
N TRP A 388 10.55 1.42 -15.38
CA TRP A 388 9.45 1.96 -16.18
C TRP A 388 8.79 0.88 -17.03
N SER A 389 7.47 0.96 -17.16
CA SER A 389 6.71 0.12 -18.07
C SER A 389 6.20 0.92 -19.28
N THR A 390 6.31 0.33 -20.47
CA THR A 390 5.80 0.91 -21.71
C THR A 390 4.94 -0.14 -22.41
N ARG A 391 3.71 0.22 -22.77
CA ARG A 391 2.78 -0.68 -23.44
C ARG A 391 2.02 0.03 -24.55
N PHE A 392 1.83 -0.67 -25.68
CA PHE A 392 0.98 -0.24 -26.77
C PHE A 392 -0.08 -1.30 -27.06
N ASP A 393 -1.32 -0.88 -27.18
CA ASP A 393 -2.46 -1.70 -27.58
C ASP A 393 -3.01 -1.19 -28.92
N PHE A 394 -3.31 -2.11 -29.84
CA PHE A 394 -3.83 -1.76 -31.16
C PHE A 394 -5.23 -2.37 -31.35
N ARG A 395 -6.12 -1.61 -32.01
CA ARG A 395 -7.48 -2.03 -32.26
C ARG A 395 -7.93 -1.61 -33.64
N ILE A 396 -8.64 -2.50 -34.33
CA ILE A 396 -9.37 -2.23 -35.58
C ILE A 396 -10.85 -2.47 -35.31
N ASP A 397 -11.68 -1.54 -35.69
CA ASP A 397 -13.14 -1.67 -35.70
C ASP A 397 -13.65 -1.50 -37.15
N GLN A 398 -14.48 -2.43 -37.60
CA GLN A 398 -15.12 -2.38 -38.90
C GLN A 398 -16.63 -2.43 -38.73
N GLN A 399 -17.33 -1.38 -39.12
CA GLN A 399 -18.77 -1.42 -39.26
C GLN A 399 -19.18 -2.34 -40.42
N LEU A 400 -20.23 -3.13 -40.21
CA LEU A 400 -20.74 -4.09 -41.16
C LEU A 400 -22.22 -3.84 -41.40
N PRO A 401 -22.75 -4.24 -42.60
CA PRO A 401 -24.19 -4.28 -42.84
C PRO A 401 -24.89 -5.09 -41.76
N ALA A 402 -26.01 -4.60 -41.27
CA ALA A 402 -26.88 -5.33 -40.37
C ALA A 402 -28.01 -6.03 -41.12
N PHE A 403 -28.64 -7.03 -40.49
CA PHE A 403 -29.70 -7.82 -41.13
C PHE A 403 -31.06 -7.13 -41.20
N ALA A 404 -31.26 -6.04 -40.41
CA ALA A 404 -32.50 -5.28 -40.38
C ALA A 404 -32.24 -3.78 -40.22
N GLU A 405 -33.19 -2.96 -40.66
CA GLU A 405 -33.13 -1.50 -40.52
C GLU A 405 -33.10 -1.11 -39.02
N GLY A 406 -32.25 -0.15 -38.68
CA GLY A 406 -32.02 0.30 -37.29
C GLY A 406 -31.02 -0.57 -36.51
N HIS A 407 -30.68 -1.76 -36.98
CA HIS A 407 -29.67 -2.60 -36.36
C HIS A 407 -28.25 -2.19 -36.78
N ARG A 408 -27.26 -2.59 -35.98
CA ARG A 408 -25.84 -2.31 -36.23
C ARG A 408 -24.99 -3.55 -36.01
N ALA A 409 -24.05 -3.79 -36.91
CA ALA A 409 -23.06 -4.83 -36.78
C ALA A 409 -21.65 -4.22 -36.81
N ASN A 410 -20.74 -4.73 -36.01
CA ASN A 410 -19.36 -4.30 -35.95
C ASN A 410 -18.44 -5.50 -35.69
N ALA A 411 -17.45 -5.70 -36.54
CA ALA A 411 -16.36 -6.63 -36.29
C ALA A 411 -15.19 -5.87 -35.64
N PHE A 412 -14.48 -6.51 -34.73
CA PHE A 412 -13.30 -5.91 -34.12
C PHE A 412 -12.14 -6.90 -34.02
N PHE A 413 -10.95 -6.35 -34.09
CA PHE A 413 -9.69 -6.99 -33.81
C PHE A 413 -8.99 -6.14 -32.72
N VAL A 414 -8.53 -6.76 -31.66
CA VAL A 414 -7.74 -6.11 -30.59
C VAL A 414 -6.46 -6.89 -30.38
N MET A 415 -5.34 -6.20 -30.45
CA MET A 415 -4.04 -6.72 -30.05
C MET A 415 -3.54 -5.91 -28.85
N LYS A 416 -3.46 -6.56 -27.70
CA LYS A 416 -2.88 -5.97 -26.50
C LYS A 416 -1.39 -6.23 -26.49
N ASN A 417 -0.65 -5.27 -25.95
CA ASN A 417 0.80 -5.32 -25.84
C ASN A 417 1.51 -5.61 -27.18
N LEU A 418 1.18 -4.81 -28.18
CA LEU A 418 1.77 -4.87 -29.52
C LEU A 418 3.30 -4.89 -29.50
N GLY A 419 3.93 -4.16 -28.56
CA GLY A 419 5.38 -4.14 -28.40
C GLY A 419 5.95 -5.54 -28.17
N ASN A 420 5.37 -6.30 -27.25
CA ASN A 420 5.81 -7.66 -26.93
C ASN A 420 5.58 -8.67 -28.09
N PHE A 421 4.56 -8.44 -28.90
CA PHE A 421 4.36 -9.22 -30.13
C PHE A 421 5.48 -8.98 -31.17
N LEU A 422 6.00 -7.76 -31.25
CA LEU A 422 7.05 -7.40 -32.21
C LEU A 422 8.46 -7.78 -31.71
N ASN A 423 8.67 -7.75 -30.40
CA ASN A 423 9.93 -8.09 -29.76
C ASN A 423 9.69 -8.53 -28.32
N ASP A 424 10.18 -9.70 -27.95
CA ASP A 424 9.97 -10.35 -26.64
C ASP A 424 10.50 -9.50 -25.46
N ASP A 425 11.47 -8.61 -25.69
CA ASP A 425 12.01 -7.71 -24.69
C ASP A 425 11.18 -6.42 -24.48
N TRP A 426 10.21 -6.16 -25.35
CA TRP A 426 9.38 -4.98 -25.28
C TRP A 426 8.06 -5.24 -24.52
N GLY A 427 7.51 -4.21 -23.95
CA GLY A 427 6.24 -4.31 -23.26
C GLY A 427 6.28 -5.18 -21.99
N ILE A 428 7.47 -5.52 -21.49
CA ILE A 428 7.63 -6.26 -20.24
C ILE A 428 7.26 -5.35 -19.08
N GLN A 429 6.28 -5.80 -18.30
CA GLN A 429 5.96 -5.22 -17.02
C GLN A 429 6.76 -5.94 -15.93
N ARG A 430 7.62 -5.20 -15.23
CA ARG A 430 8.41 -5.73 -14.12
C ARG A 430 7.74 -5.37 -12.79
N ARG A 431 7.94 -6.22 -11.80
CA ARG A 431 7.55 -5.98 -10.42
C ARG A 431 8.79 -6.06 -9.57
N GLY A 432 9.08 -4.99 -8.86
CA GLY A 432 10.04 -4.95 -7.79
C GLY A 432 9.46 -5.57 -6.50
N PRO A 433 10.23 -5.53 -5.42
CA PRO A 433 9.79 -5.99 -4.11
C PRO A 433 8.46 -5.37 -3.71
N PHE A 434 7.61 -6.13 -3.01
CA PHE A 434 6.38 -5.60 -2.45
C PHE A 434 6.68 -4.97 -1.09
N ASN A 435 6.56 -3.65 -1.02
CA ASN A 435 6.83 -2.76 0.10
C ASN A 435 8.31 -2.65 0.48
N VAL A 436 9.02 -3.77 0.71
CA VAL A 436 10.41 -3.77 1.21
C VAL A 436 11.30 -4.70 0.42
N ALA A 437 12.56 -4.30 0.25
CA ALA A 437 13.69 -5.12 -0.16
C ALA A 437 14.62 -5.30 1.05
N SER A 438 14.52 -6.45 1.73
CA SER A 438 15.34 -6.76 2.89
C SER A 438 16.71 -7.29 2.44
N VAL A 439 17.57 -6.36 1.98
CA VAL A 439 18.83 -6.69 1.30
C VAL A 439 19.95 -7.01 2.27
N VAL A 440 19.98 -6.39 3.43
CA VAL A 440 21.08 -6.48 4.39
C VAL A 440 20.59 -7.21 5.64
N ASP A 441 21.12 -8.42 5.86
CA ASP A 441 20.94 -9.17 7.10
C ASP A 441 21.83 -8.55 8.17
N ALA A 442 21.21 -8.00 9.21
CA ALA A 442 21.90 -7.31 10.28
C ALA A 442 21.34 -7.69 11.65
N SER A 443 22.15 -7.55 12.67
CA SER A 443 21.75 -7.69 14.07
C SER A 443 22.33 -6.56 14.91
N MET A 444 21.72 -6.30 16.05
CA MET A 444 22.22 -5.38 17.03
C MET A 444 22.90 -6.18 18.15
N ASN A 445 24.12 -5.79 18.52
CA ASN A 445 24.84 -6.33 19.67
C ASN A 445 24.33 -5.72 20.99
N ASP A 446 24.65 -6.34 22.10
CA ASP A 446 24.24 -5.88 23.44
C ASP A 446 24.78 -4.46 23.80
N ASP A 447 25.87 -4.04 23.16
CA ASP A 447 26.45 -2.71 23.32
C ASP A 447 25.84 -1.65 22.36
N GLY A 448 24.82 -2.03 21.59
CA GLY A 448 24.13 -1.16 20.65
C GLY A 448 24.80 -1.02 19.28
N THR A 449 25.98 -1.63 19.07
CA THR A 449 26.65 -1.65 17.75
C THR A 449 25.91 -2.59 16.79
N TYR A 450 26.05 -2.35 15.48
CA TYR A 450 25.44 -3.19 14.45
C TYR A 450 26.44 -4.22 13.92
N LEU A 451 25.94 -5.43 13.69
CA LEU A 451 26.67 -6.47 12.95
C LEU A 451 25.96 -6.75 11.64
N ILE A 452 26.61 -6.45 10.51
CA ILE A 452 26.15 -6.83 9.18
C ILE A 452 26.67 -8.23 8.89
N ASN A 453 25.70 -9.18 8.83
CA ASN A 453 25.98 -10.60 8.66
C ASN A 453 26.14 -11.00 7.21
N ARG A 454 25.30 -10.44 6.33
CA ARG A 454 25.22 -10.80 4.93
C ARG A 454 24.54 -9.70 4.12
N VAL A 455 24.92 -9.58 2.85
CA VAL A 455 24.24 -8.75 1.85
C VAL A 455 23.65 -9.67 0.77
N ASN A 456 22.39 -9.46 0.44
CA ASN A 456 21.67 -10.22 -0.59
C ASN A 456 20.99 -9.24 -1.58
N PRO A 457 21.73 -8.71 -2.56
CA PRO A 457 21.22 -7.75 -3.52
C PRO A 457 20.00 -8.23 -4.31
N SER A 458 19.88 -9.57 -4.52
CA SER A 458 18.78 -10.16 -5.28
C SER A 458 17.39 -9.92 -4.63
N GLN A 459 17.33 -9.53 -3.37
CA GLN A 459 16.06 -9.13 -2.72
C GLN A 459 15.50 -7.82 -3.30
N ALA A 460 16.33 -7.02 -3.97
CA ALA A 460 15.89 -5.82 -4.70
C ALA A 460 15.61 -6.10 -6.19
N ASP A 461 15.84 -7.32 -6.67
CA ASP A 461 15.65 -7.67 -8.07
C ASP A 461 14.19 -7.63 -8.48
N GLU A 462 13.98 -7.20 -9.69
CA GLU A 462 12.67 -7.19 -10.32
C GLU A 462 12.39 -8.50 -11.06
N SER A 463 11.16 -8.98 -10.95
CA SER A 463 10.68 -10.11 -11.72
C SER A 463 9.69 -9.69 -12.79
N PRO A 464 9.70 -10.33 -13.99
CA PRO A 464 8.67 -10.10 -15.00
C PRO A 464 7.28 -10.51 -14.49
N TYR A 465 6.31 -9.61 -14.59
CA TYR A 465 4.91 -9.97 -14.38
C TYR A 465 4.34 -10.61 -15.66
N VAL A 466 4.43 -11.93 -15.76
CA VAL A 466 4.12 -12.69 -16.97
C VAL A 466 2.73 -12.36 -17.53
N ALA A 467 1.68 -12.44 -16.72
CA ALA A 467 0.31 -12.21 -17.18
C ALA A 467 0.07 -10.79 -17.73
N GLY A 468 0.82 -9.79 -17.24
CA GLY A 468 0.74 -8.40 -17.72
C GLY A 468 1.64 -8.10 -18.91
N SER A 469 2.63 -8.97 -19.17
CA SER A 469 3.66 -8.77 -20.20
C SER A 469 3.38 -9.48 -21.51
N LEU A 470 2.56 -10.55 -21.49
CA LEU A 470 2.21 -11.28 -22.70
C LEU A 470 1.29 -10.45 -23.62
N TRP A 471 1.51 -10.59 -24.92
CA TRP A 471 0.55 -10.09 -25.91
C TRP A 471 -0.70 -10.99 -25.96
N GLU A 472 -1.81 -10.38 -26.33
CA GLU A 472 -3.11 -11.05 -26.46
C GLU A 472 -3.84 -10.55 -27.70
N VAL A 473 -4.41 -11.46 -28.48
CA VAL A 473 -5.28 -11.12 -29.61
C VAL A 473 -6.71 -11.52 -29.30
N ARG A 474 -7.63 -10.59 -29.55
CA ARG A 474 -9.08 -10.82 -29.49
C ARG A 474 -9.72 -10.45 -30.79
N VAL A 475 -10.58 -11.31 -31.30
CA VAL A 475 -11.41 -11.06 -32.47
C VAL A 475 -12.87 -11.30 -32.09
N GLY A 476 -13.75 -10.43 -32.54
CA GLY A 476 -15.16 -10.58 -32.23
C GLY A 476 -16.08 -9.81 -33.17
N VAL A 477 -17.35 -10.13 -33.10
CA VAL A 477 -18.43 -9.41 -33.79
C VAL A 477 -19.46 -9.00 -32.73
N LYS A 478 -19.87 -7.75 -32.80
CA LYS A 478 -20.94 -7.19 -31.97
C LYS A 478 -22.14 -6.89 -32.90
N TYR A 479 -23.29 -7.40 -32.53
CA TYR A 479 -24.55 -7.09 -33.18
C TYR A 479 -25.47 -6.42 -32.16
N SER A 480 -26.07 -5.28 -32.57
CA SER A 480 -26.98 -4.51 -31.72
C SER A 480 -28.30 -4.37 -32.48
N PHE A 481 -29.42 -4.66 -31.84
CA PHE A 481 -30.77 -4.61 -32.34
C PHE A 481 -31.66 -3.72 -31.48
#